data_6dc75f608655639180dbccf8cd123304
#
_entry.id   6dc75f608655639180dbccf8cd123304
#
_cell.length_a   1.000
_cell.length_b   1.000
_cell.length_c   1.000
_cell.angle_alpha   90.00
_cell.angle_beta   90.00
_cell.angle_gamma   90.00
#
_symmetry.space_group_name_H-M   'P 1'
#
loop_
_entity.id
_entity.type
_entity.pdbx_description
1 polymer ?
#
loop_
_entity_poly.entity_id
_entity_poly.type
_entity_poly.pdbx_seq_one_letter_code
_entity_poly.pdbx_strand_id
1 'polypeptide(L)' 'MKLICPECKNDVDLSKYPGLQNDQTLECNVCGITLLITAVNGENIQAEVADEGK' A
#
# COMPACT_ATOMS: atom_id res chain seq x y z
N MET A 1 -11.33 -0.77 4.25
CA MET A 1 -10.21 -0.16 3.55
C MET A 1 -9.66 -1.13 2.53
N LYS A 2 -9.29 -0.61 1.38
CA LYS A 2 -8.87 -1.47 0.30
C LYS A 2 -7.72 -0.82 -0.46
N LEU A 3 -6.69 -1.59 -0.72
CA LEU A 3 -5.51 -1.12 -1.44
C LEU A 3 -5.12 -2.16 -2.46
N ILE A 4 -4.94 -1.71 -3.70
CA ILE A 4 -4.49 -2.58 -4.78
C ILE A 4 -3.03 -2.26 -5.05
N CYS A 5 -2.19 -3.27 -4.97
CA CYS A 5 -0.77 -3.10 -5.26
C CYS A 5 -0.61 -2.69 -6.73
N PRO A 6 0.07 -1.58 -7.01
CA PRO A 6 0.25 -1.16 -8.40
C PRO A 6 1.22 -2.06 -9.17
N GLU A 7 1.99 -2.86 -8.47
CA GLU A 7 2.97 -3.70 -9.15
C GLU A 7 2.38 -5.04 -9.54
N CYS A 8 1.76 -5.74 -8.60
CA CYS A 8 1.23 -7.06 -8.88
C CYS A 8 -0.27 -7.06 -9.11
N LYS A 9 -0.94 -5.92 -8.85
CA LYS A 9 -2.36 -5.74 -9.11
C LYS A 9 -3.23 -6.64 -8.26
N ASN A 10 -2.75 -7.04 -7.11
CA ASN A 10 -3.52 -7.85 -6.18
C ASN A 10 -3.89 -7.04 -4.95
N ASP A 11 -4.92 -7.51 -4.25
CA ASP A 11 -5.31 -6.86 -3.01
C ASP A 11 -4.21 -6.98 -1.98
N VAL A 12 -3.91 -5.87 -1.34
CA VAL A 12 -2.94 -5.86 -0.26
C VAL A 12 -3.68 -6.10 1.05
N ASP A 13 -3.14 -7.02 1.86
CA ASP A 13 -3.72 -7.34 3.14
C ASP A 13 -3.40 -6.21 4.12
N LEU A 14 -4.42 -5.46 4.50
CA LEU A 14 -4.24 -4.31 5.39
C LEU A 14 -4.49 -4.65 6.85
N SER A 15 -4.74 -5.92 7.14
CA SER A 15 -5.07 -6.28 8.51
C SER A 15 -3.91 -6.04 9.47
N LYS A 16 -2.69 -6.02 8.94
CA LYS A 16 -1.51 -5.76 9.76
C LYS A 16 -1.17 -4.28 9.85
N TYR A 17 -1.94 -3.43 9.21
CA TYR A 17 -1.64 -2.01 9.14
C TYR A 17 -2.88 -1.20 9.49
N PRO A 18 -3.34 -1.28 10.73
CA PRO A 18 -4.49 -0.48 11.13
C PRO A 18 -4.11 1.00 11.17
N GLY A 19 -5.05 1.85 10.79
CA GLY A 19 -4.83 3.29 10.88
C GLY A 19 -3.86 3.83 9.86
N LEU A 20 -3.90 3.31 8.65
CA LEU A 20 -3.02 3.81 7.58
C LEU A 20 -3.30 5.29 7.33
N GLN A 21 -2.26 6.03 7.04
CA GLN A 21 -2.33 7.46 6.78
C GLN A 21 -1.48 7.81 5.58
N ASN A 22 -1.64 9.06 5.13
CA ASN A 22 -0.80 9.57 4.05
C ASN A 22 0.67 9.50 4.46
N ASP A 23 1.52 9.27 3.49
CA ASP A 23 2.97 9.25 3.67
C ASP A 23 3.43 8.08 4.52
N GLN A 24 2.57 7.11 4.75
CA GLN A 24 2.96 5.90 5.46
C GLN A 24 3.38 4.84 4.46
N THR A 25 4.33 4.00 4.85
CA THR A 25 4.80 2.93 3.98
C THR A 25 4.32 1.59 4.51
N LEU A 26 4.17 0.66 3.58
CA LEU A 26 3.82 -0.71 3.93
C LEU A 26 4.35 -1.62 2.85
N GLU A 27 4.24 -2.91 3.09
CA GLU A 27 4.72 -3.90 2.14
C GLU A 27 3.56 -4.71 1.60
N CYS A 28 3.62 -4.98 0.30
CA CYS A 28 2.64 -5.86 -0.32
C CYS A 28 2.86 -7.29 0.16
N ASN A 29 1.77 -7.94 0.52
CA ASN A 29 1.87 -9.31 1.02
C ASN A 29 1.96 -10.34 -0.11
N VAL A 30 1.86 -9.91 -1.35
CA VAL A 30 1.91 -10.81 -2.49
C VAL A 30 3.28 -10.75 -3.16
N CYS A 31 3.69 -9.56 -3.57
CA CYS A 31 4.98 -9.42 -4.25
C CYS A 31 6.08 -8.89 -3.35
N GLY A 32 5.73 -8.40 -2.17
CA GLY A 32 6.74 -7.97 -1.20
C GLY A 32 7.34 -6.61 -1.46
N ILE A 33 6.79 -5.85 -2.40
CA ILE A 33 7.33 -4.55 -2.71
C ILE A 33 6.87 -3.52 -1.66
N THR A 34 7.70 -2.52 -1.45
CA THR A 34 7.34 -1.44 -0.52
C THR A 34 6.45 -0.43 -1.23
N LEU A 35 5.38 -0.04 -0.57
CA LEU A 35 4.42 0.90 -1.12
C LEU A 35 4.34 2.11 -0.22
N LEU A 36 4.15 3.27 -0.84
CA LEU A 36 3.97 4.54 -0.12
C LEU A 36 2.54 5.00 -0.31
N ILE A 37 1.87 5.24 0.79
CA ILE A 37 0.49 5.72 0.76
C ILE A 37 0.50 7.17 0.27
N THR A 38 -0.18 7.42 -0.83
CA THR A 38 -0.26 8.78 -1.38
C THR A 38 -1.56 9.45 -1.04
N ALA A 39 -2.63 8.70 -0.81
CA ALA A 39 -3.91 9.27 -0.45
C ALA A 39 -4.76 8.23 0.22
N VAL A 40 -5.57 8.69 1.15
CA VAL A 40 -6.54 7.84 1.82
C VAL A 40 -7.92 8.48 1.60
N ASN A 41 -8.78 7.79 0.87
CA ASN A 41 -10.10 8.31 0.52
C ASN A 41 -11.15 7.33 1.02
N GLY A 42 -11.61 7.54 2.25
CA GLY A 42 -12.61 6.66 2.81
C GLY A 42 -12.12 5.22 2.83
N GLU A 43 -12.76 4.37 2.08
CA GLU A 43 -12.38 2.96 2.03
C GLU A 43 -11.31 2.66 0.99
N ASN A 44 -10.99 3.64 0.16
CA ASN A 44 -10.01 3.45 -0.90
C ASN A 44 -8.70 4.08 -0.50
N ILE A 45 -7.64 3.35 -0.67
CA ILE A 45 -6.31 3.84 -0.37
C ILE A 45 -5.49 3.79 -1.64
N GLN A 46 -4.81 4.88 -1.94
CA GLN A 46 -3.93 4.96 -3.08
C GLN A 46 -2.49 4.92 -2.61
N ALA A 47 -1.70 4.17 -3.34
CA ALA A 47 -0.30 4.02 -3.00
C ALA A 47 0.50 3.87 -4.28
N GLU A 48 1.77 4.17 -4.19
CA GLU A 48 2.66 3.98 -5.32
C GLU A 48 3.86 3.20 -4.86
N VAL A 49 4.60 2.66 -5.84
CA VAL A 49 5.78 1.89 -5.53
C VAL A 49 6.83 2.81 -4.95
N ALA A 50 7.26 2.49 -3.76
CA ALA A 50 8.25 3.29 -3.05
C ALA A 50 9.54 2.52 -2.87
N ASP A 51 9.74 1.48 -3.66
CA ASP A 51 10.94 0.68 -3.57
C ASP A 51 12.12 1.51 -4.05
N GLU A 52 12.94 1.89 -3.12
CA GLU A 52 14.09 2.71 -3.46
C GLU A 52 15.06 1.96 -4.35
N GLY A 53 15.00 0.66 -4.28
CA GLY A 53 15.81 -0.16 -5.15
C GLY A 53 17.29 0.03 -4.97
N LYS A 54 17.62 0.64 -3.95
CA LYS A 54 19.02 0.98 -3.87
C LYS A 54 19.76 0.25 -2.94
#